data_23bf1774f606c5d67007d36446b6eccb
#
_entry.id   23bf1774f606c5d67007d36446b6eccb
#
_cell.length_a   1.000
_cell.length_b   1.000
_cell.length_c   1.000
_cell.angle_alpha   90.00
_cell.angle_beta   90.00
_cell.angle_gamma   90.00
#
_symmetry.space_group_name_H-M   'P 1'
#
loop_
_entity.id
_entity.type
_entity.pdbx_description
1 polymer ?
#
loop_
_entity_poly.entity_id
_entity_poly.type
_entity_poly.pdbx_seq_one_letter_code
_entity_poly.pdbx_strand_id
1 'polypeptide(L)'
;RNVTGVQTCALPIYQIDFLSAIEESKFMIAQANAALDKDGRFTDELISARNHNEFTLATPDRIEYMDVAPAQAVSVAASLIPFLEHDDANRALMGSNMQRQAVPCLRAEKPLVGTGLERTVAVDSGTAVQAKRGGVVDYVDAGRIVVRVNDEETTAGEVGVDIYRSEEHTSELQSHSFI
;
A
#
# COMPACT_ATOMS: atom_id res chain seq x y z
N ARG A 1 5.74 -6.47 2.29
CA ARG A 1 6.60 -6.50 1.09
C ARG A 1 6.96 -5.07 0.74
N ASN A 2 8.24 -4.73 0.74
CA ASN A 2 8.69 -3.43 0.27
C ASN A 2 8.68 -3.44 -1.26
N VAL A 3 8.17 -2.37 -1.86
CA VAL A 3 8.16 -2.19 -3.31
C VAL A 3 9.31 -1.26 -3.66
N THR A 4 10.25 -1.72 -4.45
CA THR A 4 11.41 -0.94 -4.88
C THR A 4 11.47 -0.92 -6.40
N GLY A 5 11.70 0.25 -7.00
CA GLY A 5 11.83 0.39 -8.44
C GLY A 5 13.29 0.25 -8.89
N VAL A 6 13.51 -0.46 -9.97
CA VAL A 6 14.84 -0.66 -10.56
C VAL A 6 15.22 0.49 -11.47
N GLN A 7 16.43 1.01 -11.28
CA GLN A 7 17.05 1.89 -12.28
C GLN A 7 18.54 1.57 -12.43
N THR A 8 18.96 1.27 -13.66
CA THR A 8 20.37 1.39 -14.05
C THR A 8 20.59 2.77 -14.66
N CYS A 9 21.74 3.39 -14.42
CA CYS A 9 22.06 4.75 -14.86
C CYS A 9 21.88 5.07 -16.35
N ALA A 10 21.73 4.06 -17.16
CA ALA A 10 21.57 4.17 -18.60
C ALA A 10 20.13 3.98 -19.09
N LEU A 11 19.20 3.53 -18.23
CA LEU A 11 17.85 3.16 -18.65
C LEU A 11 16.81 3.84 -17.75
N PRO A 12 15.69 4.31 -18.33
CA PRO A 12 14.58 4.86 -17.58
C PRO A 12 13.90 3.79 -16.71
N ILE A 13 13.29 4.23 -15.61
CA ILE A 13 12.57 3.36 -14.66
C ILE A 13 11.33 2.78 -15.34
N TYR A 14 11.30 1.47 -15.58
CA TYR A 14 10.19 0.81 -16.25
C TYR A 14 9.55 -0.32 -15.44
N GLN A 15 10.23 -0.79 -14.40
CA GLN A 15 9.80 -1.98 -13.69
C GLN A 15 9.79 -1.75 -12.19
N ILE A 16 8.78 -2.30 -11.53
CA ILE A 16 8.68 -2.34 -10.07
C ILE A 16 8.95 -3.76 -9.62
N ASP A 17 9.99 -3.92 -8.82
CA ASP A 17 10.36 -5.19 -8.20
C ASP A 17 10.02 -5.18 -6.71
N PHE A 18 9.60 -6.34 -6.21
CA PHE A 18 9.29 -6.55 -4.80
C PHE A 18 10.45 -7.29 -4.15
N LEU A 19 11.18 -6.61 -3.30
CA LEU A 19 12.32 -7.16 -2.58
C LEU A 19 11.94 -7.52 -1.14
N SER A 20 12.50 -8.62 -0.64
CA SER A 20 12.48 -8.91 0.79
C SER A 20 13.51 -8.03 1.51
N ALA A 21 13.36 -7.85 2.83
CA ALA A 21 14.29 -7.04 3.63
C ALA A 21 15.75 -7.57 3.57
N ILE A 22 15.94 -8.87 3.39
CA ILE A 22 17.27 -9.49 3.26
C ILE A 22 17.90 -9.18 1.89
N GLU A 23 17.08 -9.18 0.85
CA GLU A 23 17.53 -8.83 -0.51
C GLU A 23 17.82 -7.35 -0.62
N GLU A 24 16.94 -6.52 -0.06
CA GLU A 24 17.08 -5.05 -0.04
C GLU A 24 18.43 -4.61 0.54
N SER A 25 18.93 -5.29 1.58
CA SER A 25 20.21 -4.95 2.22
C SER A 25 21.43 -5.10 1.31
N LYS A 26 21.31 -5.82 0.19
CA LYS A 26 22.43 -6.08 -0.74
C LYS A 26 22.62 -4.97 -1.76
N PHE A 27 21.60 -4.13 -1.95
CA PHE A 27 21.54 -3.14 -3.01
C PHE A 27 21.71 -1.71 -2.49
N MET A 28 22.17 -0.84 -3.38
CA MET A 28 22.17 0.59 -3.12
C MET A 28 20.89 1.22 -3.66
N ILE A 29 20.09 1.79 -2.77
CA ILE A 29 18.73 2.25 -3.07
C ILE A 29 18.65 3.76 -2.87
N ALA A 30 18.31 4.49 -3.94
CA ALA A 30 18.08 5.91 -3.88
C ALA A 30 16.74 6.24 -3.20
N GLN A 31 16.67 7.40 -2.56
CA GLN A 31 15.41 7.89 -2.00
C GLN A 31 14.42 8.31 -3.09
N ALA A 32 13.13 8.16 -2.82
CA ALA A 32 12.06 8.50 -3.76
C ALA A 32 11.99 10.00 -4.14
N ASN A 33 12.62 10.87 -3.36
CA ASN A 33 12.67 12.31 -3.61
C ASN A 33 13.88 12.75 -4.48
N ALA A 34 14.70 11.82 -4.96
CA ALA A 34 15.80 12.14 -5.84
C ALA A 34 15.29 12.80 -7.13
N ALA A 35 15.97 13.86 -7.56
CA ALA A 35 15.58 14.60 -8.75
C ALA A 35 15.81 13.78 -10.02
N LEU A 36 14.74 13.61 -10.81
CA LEU A 36 14.76 12.92 -12.10
C LEU A 36 14.46 13.88 -13.23
N ASP A 37 15.10 13.69 -14.37
CA ASP A 37 14.77 14.36 -15.62
C ASP A 37 13.53 13.71 -16.28
N LYS A 38 13.01 14.32 -17.34
CA LYS A 38 11.87 13.81 -18.12
C LYS A 38 12.09 12.40 -18.67
N ASP A 39 13.35 12.05 -18.90
CA ASP A 39 13.75 10.72 -19.38
C ASP A 39 13.94 9.70 -18.24
N GLY A 40 13.62 10.06 -16.99
CA GLY A 40 13.77 9.19 -15.83
C GLY A 40 15.21 8.97 -15.37
N ARG A 41 16.13 9.88 -15.72
CA ARG A 41 17.54 9.84 -15.29
C ARG A 41 17.77 10.78 -14.12
N PHE A 42 18.71 10.45 -13.26
CA PHE A 42 19.12 11.33 -12.19
C PHE A 42 19.81 12.58 -12.74
N THR A 43 19.43 13.75 -12.20
CA THR A 43 20.02 15.03 -12.58
C THR A 43 21.20 15.41 -11.70
N ASP A 44 21.25 14.93 -10.48
CA ASP A 44 22.27 15.27 -9.50
C ASP A 44 23.50 14.36 -9.60
N GLU A 45 24.70 14.92 -9.42
CA GLU A 45 25.96 14.17 -9.41
C GLU A 45 26.10 13.27 -8.19
N LEU A 46 25.52 13.69 -7.05
CA LEU A 46 25.50 12.95 -5.80
C LEU A 46 24.07 12.82 -5.27
N ILE A 47 23.66 11.59 -5.07
CA ILE A 47 22.30 11.25 -4.68
C ILE A 47 22.32 10.61 -3.30
N SER A 48 21.36 11.00 -2.46
CA SER A 48 21.16 10.35 -1.16
C SER A 48 20.63 8.93 -1.39
N ALA A 49 21.41 7.96 -0.96
CA ALA A 49 21.10 6.54 -1.10
C ALA A 49 21.25 5.82 0.23
N ARG A 50 20.57 4.70 0.35
CA ARG A 50 20.61 3.79 1.49
C ARG A 50 21.34 2.52 1.11
N ASN A 51 22.32 2.12 1.92
CA ASN A 51 23.01 0.84 1.81
C ASN A 51 23.14 0.23 3.20
N HIS A 52 22.71 -1.01 3.41
CA HIS A 52 22.77 -1.70 4.70
C HIS A 52 22.26 -0.86 5.90
N ASN A 53 21.16 -0.12 5.73
CA ASN A 53 20.58 0.81 6.71
C ASN A 53 21.43 2.07 7.02
N GLU A 54 22.51 2.30 6.30
CA GLU A 54 23.28 3.54 6.39
C GLU A 54 22.92 4.46 5.23
N PHE A 55 22.77 5.75 5.54
CA PHE A 55 22.56 6.77 4.52
C PHE A 55 23.91 7.29 4.03
N THR A 56 24.12 7.17 2.72
CA THR A 56 25.34 7.62 2.05
C THR A 56 25.01 8.44 0.82
N LEU A 57 25.95 9.25 0.37
CA LEU A 57 25.88 9.91 -0.92
C LEU A 57 26.57 9.01 -1.95
N ALA A 58 25.88 8.70 -3.03
CA ALA A 58 26.38 7.85 -4.10
C ALA A 58 26.25 8.55 -5.45
N THR A 59 27.13 8.19 -6.37
CA THR A 59 27.01 8.60 -7.76
C THR A 59 25.93 7.76 -8.47
N PRO A 60 25.24 8.28 -9.48
CA PRO A 60 24.20 7.57 -10.22
C PRO A 60 24.60 6.15 -10.66
N ASP A 61 25.86 5.95 -11.03
CA ASP A 61 26.39 4.65 -11.53
C ASP A 61 26.37 3.54 -10.50
N ARG A 62 26.30 3.87 -9.21
CA ARG A 62 26.28 2.91 -8.10
C ARG A 62 24.89 2.56 -7.61
N ILE A 63 23.89 3.31 -8.06
CA ILE A 63 22.50 3.13 -7.63
C ILE A 63 21.84 2.06 -8.48
N GLU A 64 21.33 1.04 -7.82
CA GLU A 64 20.68 -0.09 -8.48
C GLU A 64 19.16 0.00 -8.44
N TYR A 65 18.61 0.59 -7.37
CA TYR A 65 17.18 0.73 -7.14
C TYR A 65 16.83 2.11 -6.61
N MET A 66 15.57 2.49 -6.73
CA MET A 66 15.01 3.70 -6.17
C MET A 66 13.70 3.38 -5.45
N ASP A 67 13.47 3.98 -4.30
CA ASP A 67 12.20 3.86 -3.58
C ASP A 67 11.05 4.42 -4.44
N VAL A 68 9.91 3.71 -4.47
CA VAL A 68 8.75 4.12 -5.26
C VAL A 68 8.07 5.35 -4.65
N ALA A 69 8.04 5.44 -3.32
CA ALA A 69 7.39 6.55 -2.62
C ALA A 69 8.15 6.92 -1.35
N PRO A 70 8.12 8.21 -0.93
CA PRO A 70 8.75 8.65 0.32
C PRO A 70 8.20 7.95 1.56
N ALA A 71 6.96 7.48 1.51
CA ALA A 71 6.31 6.73 2.59
C ALA A 71 7.00 5.41 2.94
N GLN A 72 7.84 4.87 2.06
CA GLN A 72 8.61 3.64 2.33
C GLN A 72 9.67 3.82 3.42
N ALA A 73 10.09 5.05 3.72
CA ALA A 73 11.06 5.34 4.77
C ALA A 73 10.50 5.11 6.20
N VAL A 74 9.19 5.04 6.35
CA VAL A 74 8.50 4.87 7.64
C VAL A 74 7.65 3.60 7.64
N SER A 75 7.21 3.18 8.83
CA SER A 75 6.29 2.04 8.94
C SER A 75 4.92 2.36 8.33
N VAL A 76 4.15 1.33 7.98
CA VAL A 76 2.79 1.50 7.44
C VAL A 76 1.90 2.30 8.40
N ALA A 77 2.00 2.05 9.72
CA ALA A 77 1.23 2.78 10.71
C ALA A 77 1.61 4.28 10.73
N ALA A 78 2.90 4.60 10.69
CA ALA A 78 3.35 5.99 10.64
C ALA A 78 2.98 6.67 9.32
N SER A 79 3.00 5.97 8.20
CA SER A 79 2.63 6.51 6.89
C SER A 79 1.15 6.85 6.74
N LEU A 80 0.31 6.36 7.63
CA LEU A 80 -1.11 6.71 7.71
C LEU A 80 -1.40 7.98 8.53
N ILE A 81 -0.39 8.55 9.19
CA ILE A 81 -0.54 9.79 9.97
C ILE A 81 -0.44 10.98 9.00
N PRO A 82 -1.51 11.77 8.83
CA PRO A 82 -1.43 12.97 8.00
C PRO A 82 -0.55 14.03 8.66
N PHE A 83 0.23 14.76 7.87
CA PHE A 83 1.19 15.78 8.32
C PHE A 83 2.25 15.27 9.30
N LEU A 84 2.69 14.03 9.11
CA LEU A 84 3.69 13.39 9.99
C LEU A 84 4.99 14.20 10.10
N GLU A 85 5.39 14.88 9.03
CA GLU A 85 6.59 15.72 8.98
C GLU A 85 6.56 16.92 9.92
N HIS A 86 5.38 17.31 10.40
CA HIS A 86 5.19 18.40 11.36
C HIS A 86 5.07 17.94 12.82
N ASP A 87 5.06 16.63 13.04
CA ASP A 87 4.91 16.05 14.37
C ASP A 87 6.26 15.70 15.00
N ASP A 88 6.34 15.84 16.33
CA ASP A 88 7.46 15.32 17.11
C ASP A 88 7.48 13.79 17.10
N ALA A 89 8.67 13.18 17.08
CA ALA A 89 8.84 11.74 17.01
C ALA A 89 8.13 10.98 18.15
N ASN A 90 8.13 11.52 19.36
CA ASN A 90 7.44 10.94 20.51
C ASN A 90 5.92 10.91 20.31
N ARG A 91 5.35 11.98 19.75
CA ARG A 91 3.91 12.07 19.49
C ARG A 91 3.52 11.17 18.32
N ALA A 92 4.33 11.07 17.29
CA ALA A 92 4.14 10.13 16.18
C ALA A 92 4.14 8.67 16.67
N LEU A 93 5.05 8.31 17.58
CA LEU A 93 5.09 6.99 18.21
C LEU A 93 3.80 6.70 18.98
N MET A 94 3.33 7.64 19.79
CA MET A 94 2.06 7.51 20.53
C MET A 94 0.88 7.35 19.57
N GLY A 95 0.82 8.15 18.50
CA GLY A 95 -0.22 8.07 17.47
C GLY A 95 -0.23 6.72 16.77
N SER A 96 0.92 6.20 16.37
CA SER A 96 1.05 4.87 15.75
C SER A 96 0.56 3.75 16.68
N ASN A 97 0.84 3.86 17.98
CA ASN A 97 0.36 2.90 18.96
C ASN A 97 -1.17 2.97 19.14
N MET A 98 -1.74 4.19 19.14
CA MET A 98 -3.18 4.37 19.27
C MET A 98 -3.96 3.87 18.04
N GLN A 99 -3.38 3.91 16.84
CA GLN A 99 -4.01 3.33 15.64
C GLN A 99 -4.31 1.84 15.81
N ARG A 100 -3.46 1.09 16.51
CA ARG A 100 -3.68 -0.35 16.80
C ARG A 100 -4.81 -0.62 17.80
N GLN A 101 -5.27 0.40 18.49
CA GLN A 101 -6.34 0.35 19.49
C GLN A 101 -7.64 0.98 18.94
N ALA A 102 -7.71 1.21 17.63
CA ALA A 102 -8.87 1.81 17.00
C ALA A 102 -10.08 0.87 17.07
N VAL A 103 -11.24 1.45 17.33
CA VAL A 103 -12.52 0.74 17.36
C VAL A 103 -13.35 1.19 16.15
N PRO A 104 -13.92 0.26 15.37
CA PRO A 104 -14.79 0.59 14.25
C PRO A 104 -16.01 1.40 14.70
N CYS A 105 -16.33 2.45 13.97
CA CYS A 105 -17.54 3.22 14.20
C CYS A 105 -18.78 2.47 13.68
N LEU A 106 -19.93 2.68 14.31
CA LEU A 106 -21.21 2.12 13.84
C LEU A 106 -21.55 2.57 12.42
N ARG A 107 -21.19 3.80 12.08
CA ARG A 107 -21.27 4.34 10.72
C ARG A 107 -19.91 4.86 10.32
N ALA A 108 -19.24 4.13 9.45
CA ALA A 108 -17.94 4.52 8.92
C ALA A 108 -18.12 5.64 7.87
N GLU A 109 -17.27 6.66 7.95
CA GLU A 109 -17.23 7.75 6.98
C GLU A 109 -15.80 7.90 6.45
N LYS A 110 -15.70 8.38 5.21
CA LYS A 110 -14.40 8.69 4.63
C LYS A 110 -13.76 9.86 5.39
N PRO A 111 -12.50 9.76 5.84
CA PRO A 111 -11.81 10.86 6.50
C PRO A 111 -11.66 12.05 5.54
N LEU A 112 -11.84 13.26 6.06
CA LEU A 112 -11.66 14.51 5.29
C LEU A 112 -10.19 14.73 4.92
N VAL A 113 -9.29 14.36 5.82
CA VAL A 113 -7.84 14.46 5.63
C VAL A 113 -7.24 13.07 5.72
N GLY A 114 -6.49 12.69 4.71
CA GLY A 114 -5.85 11.39 4.63
C GLY A 114 -4.54 11.45 3.85
N THR A 115 -3.81 10.36 3.88
CA THR A 115 -2.49 10.24 3.20
C THR A 115 -2.59 9.62 1.81
N GLY A 116 -3.74 9.07 1.44
CA GLY A 116 -3.96 8.33 0.19
C GLY A 116 -3.61 6.85 0.27
N LEU A 117 -2.97 6.39 1.35
CA LEU A 117 -2.63 4.97 1.57
C LEU A 117 -3.77 4.16 2.18
N GLU A 118 -4.80 4.80 2.70
CA GLU A 118 -5.88 4.17 3.46
C GLU A 118 -6.55 3.04 2.67
N ARG A 119 -6.86 3.30 1.41
CA ARG A 119 -7.51 2.31 0.54
C ARG A 119 -6.60 1.11 0.29
N THR A 120 -5.34 1.35 -0.04
CA THR A 120 -4.37 0.28 -0.31
C THR A 120 -4.16 -0.58 0.93
N VAL A 121 -4.02 0.05 2.10
CA VAL A 121 -3.87 -0.66 3.38
C VAL A 121 -5.11 -1.49 3.71
N ALA A 122 -6.30 -0.96 3.52
CA ALA A 122 -7.55 -1.68 3.76
C ALA A 122 -7.69 -2.93 2.86
N VAL A 123 -7.29 -2.81 1.59
CA VAL A 123 -7.29 -3.92 0.63
C VAL A 123 -6.27 -4.98 1.00
N ASP A 124 -5.02 -4.57 1.20
CA ASP A 124 -3.88 -5.47 1.40
C ASP A 124 -3.90 -6.14 2.78
N SER A 125 -4.56 -5.54 3.76
CA SER A 125 -4.75 -6.15 5.09
C SER A 125 -5.63 -7.41 5.06
N GLY A 126 -6.47 -7.56 4.01
CA GLY A 126 -7.39 -8.68 3.89
C GLY A 126 -8.56 -8.65 4.87
N THR A 127 -8.73 -7.56 5.64
CA THR A 127 -9.86 -7.40 6.57
C THR A 127 -11.15 -7.00 5.85
N ALA A 128 -11.04 -6.38 4.68
CA ALA A 128 -12.17 -6.01 3.85
C ALA A 128 -12.40 -7.04 2.74
N VAL A 129 -13.65 -7.49 2.57
CA VAL A 129 -14.03 -8.34 1.45
C VAL A 129 -14.32 -7.47 0.24
N GLN A 130 -13.59 -7.72 -0.86
CA GLN A 130 -13.78 -7.01 -2.11
C GLN A 130 -14.56 -7.84 -3.12
N ALA A 131 -15.41 -7.17 -3.89
CA ALA A 131 -16.04 -7.77 -5.05
C ALA A 131 -14.96 -8.16 -6.08
N LYS A 132 -14.98 -9.39 -6.55
CA LYS A 132 -14.03 -9.91 -7.55
C LYS A 132 -14.33 -9.39 -8.94
N ARG A 133 -15.61 -9.21 -9.24
CA ARG A 133 -16.13 -8.78 -10.54
C ARG A 133 -17.21 -7.73 -10.35
N GLY A 134 -17.45 -6.91 -11.37
CA GLY A 134 -18.53 -5.94 -11.39
C GLY A 134 -19.89 -6.64 -11.49
N GLY A 135 -20.91 -6.08 -10.85
CA GLY A 135 -22.22 -6.68 -10.86
C GLY A 135 -23.27 -5.89 -10.10
N VAL A 136 -24.46 -6.46 -10.01
CA VAL A 136 -25.59 -5.92 -9.27
C VAL A 136 -25.88 -6.82 -8.07
N VAL A 137 -26.10 -6.21 -6.91
CA VAL A 137 -26.44 -6.93 -5.69
C VAL A 137 -27.89 -7.40 -5.80
N ASP A 138 -28.12 -8.72 -5.87
CA ASP A 138 -29.44 -9.33 -5.96
C ASP A 138 -30.04 -9.63 -4.59
N TYR A 139 -29.20 -10.06 -3.63
CA TYR A 139 -29.69 -10.48 -2.32
C TYR A 139 -28.67 -10.17 -1.24
N VAL A 140 -29.15 -9.70 -0.10
CA VAL A 140 -28.33 -9.40 1.09
C VAL A 140 -29.03 -9.94 2.32
N ASP A 141 -28.32 -10.72 3.11
CA ASP A 141 -28.73 -11.10 4.46
C ASP A 141 -27.54 -10.94 5.45
N ALA A 142 -27.75 -11.21 6.73
CA ALA A 142 -26.72 -11.08 7.73
C ALA A 142 -25.50 -12.01 7.51
N GLY A 143 -25.68 -13.11 6.78
CA GLY A 143 -24.63 -14.12 6.55
C GLY A 143 -24.02 -14.09 5.16
N ARG A 144 -24.62 -13.38 4.20
CA ARG A 144 -24.14 -13.40 2.80
C ARG A 144 -24.64 -12.24 1.97
N ILE A 145 -23.84 -11.89 0.96
CA ILE A 145 -24.21 -10.99 -0.11
C ILE A 145 -24.11 -11.77 -1.43
N VAL A 146 -25.16 -11.72 -2.23
CA VAL A 146 -25.21 -12.36 -3.55
C VAL A 146 -25.15 -11.28 -4.62
N VAL A 147 -24.12 -11.33 -5.45
CA VAL A 147 -23.88 -10.39 -6.54
C VAL A 147 -24.05 -11.12 -7.86
N ARG A 148 -24.97 -10.63 -8.69
CA ARG A 148 -25.09 -11.06 -10.08
C ARG A 148 -24.07 -10.31 -10.91
N VAL A 149 -23.15 -11.04 -11.51
CA VAL A 149 -22.03 -10.49 -12.30
C VAL A 149 -22.56 -9.92 -13.61
N ASN A 150 -21.96 -8.84 -14.11
CA ASN A 150 -22.28 -8.28 -15.42
C ASN A 150 -21.93 -9.26 -16.53
N ASP A 151 -22.73 -9.30 -17.58
CA ASP A 151 -22.55 -10.22 -18.71
C ASP A 151 -21.19 -10.04 -19.41
N GLU A 152 -20.64 -8.83 -19.38
CA GLU A 152 -19.33 -8.49 -19.97
C GLU A 152 -18.15 -9.12 -19.24
N GLU A 153 -18.31 -9.40 -17.93
CA GLU A 153 -17.26 -9.97 -17.07
C GLU A 153 -17.46 -11.47 -16.81
N THR A 154 -18.52 -12.07 -17.41
CA THR A 154 -18.82 -13.49 -17.28
C THR A 154 -18.21 -14.26 -18.44
N THR A 155 -17.37 -15.25 -18.14
CA THR A 155 -16.81 -16.16 -19.16
C THR A 155 -17.81 -17.26 -19.50
N ALA A 156 -17.83 -17.68 -20.76
CA ALA A 156 -18.75 -18.74 -21.22
C ALA A 156 -18.50 -20.04 -20.41
N GLY A 157 -19.52 -20.51 -19.70
CA GLY A 157 -19.47 -21.71 -18.86
C GLY A 157 -19.27 -21.44 -17.36
N GLU A 158 -19.11 -20.17 -16.95
CA GLU A 158 -19.09 -19.80 -15.54
C GLU A 158 -20.48 -19.47 -15.01
N VAL A 159 -20.63 -19.65 -13.68
CA VAL A 159 -21.82 -19.20 -12.98
C VAL A 159 -21.74 -17.68 -12.82
N GLY A 160 -22.67 -16.94 -13.41
CA GLY A 160 -22.72 -15.48 -13.36
C GLY A 160 -23.13 -14.90 -11.99
N VAL A 161 -22.81 -15.58 -10.90
CA VAL A 161 -23.17 -15.17 -9.54
C VAL A 161 -21.99 -15.39 -8.60
N ASP A 162 -21.63 -14.33 -7.88
CA ASP A 162 -20.63 -14.37 -6.80
C ASP A 162 -21.32 -14.28 -5.44
N ILE A 163 -20.97 -15.19 -4.52
CA ILE A 163 -21.53 -15.23 -3.18
C ILE A 163 -20.43 -14.91 -2.18
N TYR A 164 -20.58 -13.79 -1.49
CA TYR A 164 -19.70 -13.37 -0.40
C TYR A 164 -20.36 -13.73 0.92
N ARG A 165 -19.70 -14.54 1.72
CA ARG A 165 -20.19 -14.96 3.05
C ARG A 165 -19.47 -14.16 4.12
N SER A 166 -20.20 -13.66 5.12
CA SER A 166 -19.63 -13.12 6.33
C SER A 166 -19.33 -14.27 7.29
N GLU A 167 -18.08 -14.35 7.77
CA GLU A 167 -17.67 -15.38 8.75
C GLU A 167 -17.90 -14.89 10.18
N GLU A 168 -19.11 -14.50 10.51
CA GLU A 168 -19.45 -14.00 11.87
C GLU A 168 -19.39 -15.05 12.98
N HIS A 169 -19.18 -16.32 12.67
CA HIS A 169 -19.40 -17.40 13.65
C HIS A 169 -18.18 -17.73 14.50
N THR A 170 -17.02 -17.13 14.27
CA THR A 170 -15.79 -17.60 14.92
C THR A 170 -15.05 -16.59 15.77
N SER A 171 -15.42 -15.32 15.80
CA SER A 171 -14.85 -14.41 16.80
C SER A 171 -15.75 -13.20 17.05
N GLU A 172 -16.05 -12.97 18.30
CA GLU A 172 -16.76 -11.79 18.81
C GLU A 172 -16.03 -10.45 18.56
N LEU A 173 -14.95 -10.44 17.77
CA LEU A 173 -14.04 -9.30 17.61
C LEU A 173 -13.74 -8.86 16.18
N GLN A 174 -14.34 -9.48 15.17
CA GLN A 174 -14.10 -9.07 13.78
C GLN A 174 -15.39 -8.65 13.08
N SER A 175 -15.70 -7.35 13.18
CA SER A 175 -16.65 -6.75 12.26
C SER A 175 -15.98 -6.61 10.88
N HIS A 176 -16.40 -7.43 9.92
CA HIS A 176 -15.97 -7.28 8.55
C HIS A 176 -16.68 -6.07 7.94
N SER A 177 -15.90 -5.06 7.56
CA SER A 177 -16.42 -3.93 6.78
C SER A 177 -16.44 -4.30 5.31
N PHE A 178 -17.58 -4.18 4.66
CA PHE A 178 -17.70 -4.26 3.21
C PHE A 178 -17.50 -2.86 2.62
N ILE A 179 -16.59 -2.72 1.67
CA ILE A 179 -16.32 -1.48 0.94
C ILE A 179 -16.73 -1.63 -0.52
#